data_f096ab038013f477c36f4224a0bce3dd
#
_entry.id   f096ab038013f477c36f4224a0bce3dd
#
_cell.length_a   1.000
_cell.length_b   1.000
_cell.length_c   1.000
_cell.angle_alpha   90.00
_cell.angle_beta   90.00
_cell.angle_gamma   90.00
#
_symmetry.space_group_name_H-M   'P 1'
#
loop_
_entity.id
_entity.type
_entity.pdbx_description
1 polymer ?
#
loop_
_entity_poly.entity_id
_entity_poly.type
_entity_poly.pdbx_seq_one_letter_code
_entity_poly.pdbx_strand_id
1 'polypeptide(L)'
;LIDYLTIDMAHLTVERVRVLYLNAQNMLIHDEHVGDGSLDEAAIHPREVIRRALDLGAAALILVHNHPSGLAEPSRADIQITNRIAEAGRLLGIVVHDHVIISRSGHVSLKSKGLI
;
A
#
# COMPACT_ATOMS: atom_id res chain seq x y z
N LEU A 1 12.42 0.71 -6.78
CA LEU A 1 11.25 1.02 -5.95
C LEU A 1 11.50 0.76 -4.46
N ILE A 2 11.96 -0.43 -4.11
CA ILE A 2 12.19 -0.79 -2.70
C ILE A 2 13.23 0.12 -2.07
N ASP A 3 14.31 0.43 -2.76
CA ASP A 3 15.35 1.33 -2.23
C ASP A 3 14.79 2.73 -1.95
N TYR A 4 14.00 3.25 -2.88
CA TYR A 4 13.34 4.54 -2.73
C TYR A 4 12.42 4.55 -1.50
N LEU A 5 11.60 3.52 -1.34
CA LEU A 5 10.68 3.41 -0.22
C LEU A 5 11.41 3.23 1.11
N THR A 6 12.49 2.46 1.12
CA THR A 6 13.30 2.24 2.32
C THR A 6 13.93 3.52 2.81
N ILE A 7 14.53 4.30 1.91
CA ILE A 7 15.14 5.59 2.26
C ILE A 7 14.09 6.53 2.85
N ASP A 8 12.90 6.53 2.28
CA ASP A 8 11.86 7.49 2.65
C ASP A 8 11.08 7.09 3.91
N MET A 9 10.95 5.81 4.20
CA MET A 9 10.03 5.33 5.22
C MET A 9 10.64 4.51 6.36
N ALA A 10 11.78 3.87 6.16
CA ALA A 10 12.32 2.94 7.17
C ALA A 10 12.68 3.60 8.50
N HIS A 11 12.99 4.89 8.48
CA HIS A 11 13.41 5.65 9.67
C HIS A 11 12.25 6.33 10.40
N LEU A 12 11.03 6.26 9.87
CA LEU A 12 9.90 6.96 10.47
C LEU A 12 9.54 6.34 11.82
N THR A 13 9.19 7.20 12.78
CA THR A 13 8.77 6.79 14.12
C THR A 13 7.26 6.63 14.23
N VAL A 14 6.51 7.05 13.22
CA VAL A 14 5.07 6.87 13.14
C VAL A 14 4.73 6.00 11.95
N GLU A 15 3.64 5.25 12.03
CA GLU A 15 3.12 4.49 10.90
C GLU A 15 2.57 5.44 9.87
N ARG A 16 2.98 5.26 8.61
CA ARG A 16 2.50 6.06 7.49
C ARG A 16 2.06 5.14 6.37
N VAL A 17 0.93 5.47 5.77
CA VAL A 17 0.37 4.71 4.65
C VAL A 17 0.46 5.54 3.40
N ARG A 18 0.98 4.93 2.34
CA ARG A 18 1.08 5.54 1.01
C ARG A 18 0.44 4.61 -0.01
N VAL A 19 -0.08 5.22 -1.08
CA VAL A 19 -0.58 4.47 -2.23
C VAL A 19 0.17 4.96 -3.47
N LEU A 20 0.77 4.02 -4.20
CA LEU A 20 1.43 4.28 -5.46
C LEU A 20 0.46 3.90 -6.58
N TYR A 21 0.01 4.88 -7.34
CA TYR A 21 -0.92 4.65 -8.45
C TYR A 21 -0.15 4.51 -9.75
N LEU A 22 -0.49 3.48 -10.53
CA LEU A 22 0.22 3.12 -11.75
C LEU A 22 -0.73 3.13 -12.94
N ASN A 23 -0.20 3.46 -14.12
CA ASN A 23 -0.98 3.36 -15.36
C ASN A 23 -0.95 1.92 -15.90
N ALA A 24 -1.58 1.71 -17.06
CA ALA A 24 -1.67 0.39 -17.68
C ALA A 24 -0.31 -0.19 -18.08
N GLN A 25 0.72 0.64 -18.21
CA GLN A 25 2.09 0.22 -18.50
C GLN A 25 2.92 0.04 -17.23
N ASN A 26 2.28 0.06 -16.07
CA ASN A 26 2.93 -0.04 -14.75
C ASN A 26 3.91 1.11 -14.45
N MET A 27 3.65 2.26 -15.03
CA MET A 27 4.42 3.46 -14.72
C MET A 27 3.76 4.22 -13.57
N LEU A 28 4.54 4.74 -12.64
CA LEU A 28 4.04 5.52 -11.52
C LEU A 28 3.47 6.85 -12.03
N ILE A 29 2.20 7.12 -11.73
CA ILE A 29 1.55 8.38 -12.08
C ILE A 29 1.28 9.25 -10.85
N HIS A 30 1.22 8.67 -9.66
CA HIS A 30 1.01 9.43 -8.43
C HIS A 30 1.41 8.62 -7.22
N ASP A 31 2.05 9.27 -6.26
CA ASP A 31 2.47 8.72 -4.98
C ASP A 31 1.78 9.55 -3.90
N GLU A 32 0.80 8.97 -3.21
CA GLU A 32 -0.05 9.72 -2.30
C GLU A 32 0.10 9.22 -0.86
N HIS A 33 0.41 10.15 0.05
CA HIS A 33 0.33 9.91 1.47
C HIS A 33 -1.14 9.98 1.88
N VAL A 34 -1.70 8.86 2.35
CA VAL A 34 -3.13 8.80 2.67
C VAL A 34 -3.44 8.91 4.15
N GLY A 35 -2.44 8.76 5.03
CA GLY A 35 -2.64 8.96 6.45
C GLY A 35 -1.49 8.45 7.29
N ASP A 36 -1.49 8.85 8.55
CA ASP A 36 -0.60 8.35 9.58
C ASP A 36 -1.43 7.56 10.57
N GLY A 37 -0.80 6.59 11.23
CA GLY A 37 -1.44 5.74 12.20
C GLY A 37 -1.62 4.31 11.72
N SER A 38 -2.06 3.46 12.62
CA SER A 38 -2.26 2.04 12.33
C SER A 38 -3.40 1.84 11.34
N LEU A 39 -3.28 0.82 10.49
CA LEU A 39 -4.37 0.42 9.60
C LEU A 39 -5.62 -0.02 10.38
N ASP A 40 -5.46 -0.47 11.62
CA ASP A 40 -6.58 -0.83 12.49
C ASP A 40 -7.45 0.38 12.86
N GLU A 41 -6.88 1.57 12.76
CA GLU A 41 -7.57 2.81 13.12
C GLU A 41 -8.23 3.48 11.92
N ALA A 42 -8.44 2.74 10.85
CA ALA A 42 -9.10 3.21 9.64
C ALA A 42 -8.37 4.39 8.97
N ALA A 43 -7.03 4.34 8.97
CA ALA A 43 -6.22 5.33 8.29
C ALA A 43 -6.44 5.31 6.78
N ILE A 44 -7.02 4.24 6.25
CA ILE A 44 -7.24 4.06 4.82
C ILE A 44 -8.63 3.48 4.58
N HIS A 45 -9.34 4.03 3.59
CA HIS A 45 -10.68 3.59 3.22
C HIS A 45 -10.69 3.07 1.78
N PRO A 46 -11.15 1.83 1.55
CA PRO A 46 -11.18 1.26 0.20
C PRO A 46 -11.87 2.14 -0.83
N ARG A 47 -13.04 2.71 -0.48
CA ARG A 47 -13.79 3.56 -1.41
C ARG A 47 -12.99 4.79 -1.86
N GLU A 48 -12.22 5.39 -0.94
CA GLU A 48 -11.44 6.58 -1.25
C GLU A 48 -10.24 6.25 -2.12
N VAL A 49 -9.59 5.12 -1.86
CA VAL A 49 -8.46 4.66 -2.67
C VAL A 49 -8.92 4.38 -4.09
N ILE A 50 -10.05 3.69 -4.25
CA ILE A 50 -10.58 3.36 -5.58
C ILE A 50 -11.08 4.61 -6.30
N ARG A 51 -11.77 5.52 -5.57
CA ARG A 51 -12.19 6.78 -6.17
C ARG A 51 -11.00 7.57 -6.70
N ARG A 52 -9.93 7.64 -5.89
CA ARG A 52 -8.72 8.34 -6.31
C ARG A 52 -8.07 7.69 -7.53
N ALA A 53 -8.04 6.36 -7.57
CA ALA A 53 -7.53 5.62 -8.72
C ALA A 53 -8.32 5.95 -9.99
N LEU A 54 -9.65 6.02 -9.89
CA LEU A 54 -10.50 6.39 -11.03
C LEU A 54 -10.24 7.83 -11.48
N ASP A 55 -10.12 8.77 -10.54
CA ASP A 55 -9.84 10.18 -10.85
C ASP A 55 -8.50 10.34 -11.57
N LEU A 56 -7.51 9.55 -11.20
CA LEU A 56 -6.18 9.58 -11.79
C LEU A 56 -6.07 8.79 -13.10
N GLY A 57 -7.07 8.00 -13.42
CA GLY A 57 -6.98 7.09 -14.57
C GLY A 57 -6.00 5.95 -14.32
N ALA A 58 -5.81 5.55 -13.08
CA ALA A 58 -4.91 4.47 -12.72
C ALA A 58 -5.49 3.12 -13.10
N ALA A 59 -4.64 2.19 -13.54
CA ALA A 59 -5.01 0.81 -13.84
C ALA A 59 -4.56 -0.14 -12.73
N ALA A 60 -3.67 0.29 -11.86
CA ALA A 60 -3.14 -0.53 -10.78
C ALA A 60 -2.65 0.35 -9.63
N LEU A 61 -2.43 -0.28 -8.48
CA LEU A 61 -1.85 0.40 -7.33
C LEU A 61 -1.02 -0.56 -6.48
N ILE A 62 -0.13 0.03 -5.68
CA ILE A 62 0.64 -0.67 -4.67
C ILE A 62 0.42 0.07 -3.35
N LEU A 63 0.03 -0.67 -2.32
CA LEU A 63 -0.04 -0.13 -0.97
C LEU A 63 1.33 -0.22 -0.32
N VAL A 64 1.71 0.80 0.42
CA VAL A 64 2.99 0.83 1.14
C VAL A 64 2.75 1.39 2.52
N HIS A 65 3.28 0.73 3.54
CA HIS A 65 3.33 1.33 4.86
C HIS A 65 4.56 0.82 5.62
N ASN A 66 4.93 1.53 6.68
CA ASN A 66 6.05 1.18 7.52
C ASN A 66 5.57 0.64 8.86
N HIS A 67 6.39 -0.24 9.46
CA HIS A 67 6.22 -0.70 10.82
C HIS A 67 7.32 -0.10 11.69
N PRO A 68 7.02 0.95 12.50
CA PRO A 68 8.03 1.58 13.35
C PRO A 68 8.64 0.66 14.41
N SER A 69 7.98 -0.46 14.71
CA SER A 69 8.51 -1.47 15.63
C SER A 69 9.83 -2.08 15.19
N GLY A 70 10.17 -1.94 13.89
CA GLY A 70 11.39 -2.50 13.33
C GLY A 70 11.23 -3.86 12.69
N LEU A 71 10.04 -4.47 12.78
CA LEU A 71 9.72 -5.76 12.16
C LEU A 71 8.71 -5.55 11.03
N ALA A 72 9.03 -6.04 9.86
CA ALA A 72 8.17 -5.90 8.68
C ALA A 72 7.13 -7.02 8.57
N GLU A 73 6.79 -7.68 9.66
CA GLU A 73 5.84 -8.79 9.64
C GLU A 73 4.42 -8.29 9.39
N PRO A 74 3.69 -8.87 8.39
CA PRO A 74 2.34 -8.46 8.09
C PRO A 74 1.37 -8.78 9.22
N SER A 75 0.49 -7.82 9.53
CA SER A 75 -0.60 -8.04 10.48
C SER A 75 -1.83 -8.58 9.74
N ARG A 76 -2.80 -9.08 10.52
CA ARG A 76 -4.09 -9.48 9.96
C ARG A 76 -4.79 -8.28 9.31
N ALA A 77 -4.71 -7.11 9.94
CA ALA A 77 -5.29 -5.89 9.39
C ALA A 77 -4.67 -5.52 8.05
N ASP A 78 -3.36 -5.70 7.89
CA ASP A 78 -2.67 -5.45 6.62
C ASP A 78 -3.26 -6.30 5.50
N ILE A 79 -3.46 -7.59 5.77
CA ILE A 79 -4.00 -8.53 4.79
C ILE A 79 -5.46 -8.21 4.49
N GLN A 80 -6.27 -7.96 5.50
CA GLN A 80 -7.70 -7.68 5.34
C GLN A 80 -7.95 -6.41 4.52
N ILE A 81 -7.26 -5.31 4.83
CA ILE A 81 -7.48 -4.06 4.10
C ILE A 81 -7.03 -4.19 2.65
N THR A 82 -5.94 -4.91 2.40
CA THR A 82 -5.46 -5.14 1.05
C THR A 82 -6.47 -5.92 0.23
N ASN A 83 -7.03 -6.99 0.79
CA ASN A 83 -8.04 -7.79 0.12
C ASN A 83 -9.33 -7.03 -0.13
N ARG A 84 -9.73 -6.16 0.78
CA ARG A 84 -10.91 -5.31 0.59
C ARG A 84 -10.73 -4.31 -0.54
N ILE A 85 -9.56 -3.70 -0.64
CA ILE A 85 -9.25 -2.78 -1.72
C ILE A 85 -9.18 -3.53 -3.06
N ALA A 86 -8.54 -4.69 -3.07
CA ALA A 86 -8.44 -5.52 -4.27
C ALA A 86 -9.82 -5.93 -4.79
N GLU A 87 -10.71 -6.34 -3.89
CA GLU A 87 -12.09 -6.71 -4.26
C GLU A 87 -12.86 -5.51 -4.79
N ALA A 88 -12.73 -4.35 -4.15
CA ALA A 88 -13.41 -3.14 -4.60
C ALA A 88 -12.95 -2.70 -5.99
N GLY A 89 -11.68 -2.88 -6.32
CA GLY A 89 -11.13 -2.48 -7.62
C GLY A 89 -11.35 -3.48 -8.74
N ARG A 90 -11.60 -4.73 -8.42
CA ARG A 90 -11.62 -5.83 -9.40
C ARG A 90 -12.57 -5.59 -10.57
N LEU A 91 -13.79 -5.17 -10.28
CA LEU A 91 -14.80 -4.94 -11.31
C LEU A 91 -14.60 -3.62 -12.08
N LEU A 92 -13.75 -2.75 -11.55
CA LEU A 92 -13.49 -1.43 -12.13
C LEU A 92 -12.17 -1.39 -12.92
N GLY A 93 -11.52 -2.56 -13.07
CA GLY A 93 -10.28 -2.65 -13.82
C GLY A 93 -9.08 -2.06 -13.07
N ILE A 94 -9.14 -1.98 -11.74
CA ILE A 94 -8.04 -1.51 -10.91
C ILE A 94 -7.47 -2.69 -10.14
N VAL A 95 -6.20 -2.99 -10.39
CA VAL A 95 -5.51 -4.14 -9.80
C VAL A 95 -4.62 -3.70 -8.65
N VAL A 96 -4.73 -4.37 -7.51
CA VAL A 96 -3.75 -4.20 -6.43
C VAL A 96 -2.59 -5.14 -6.72
N HIS A 97 -1.45 -4.57 -7.12
CA HIS A 97 -0.27 -5.37 -7.46
C HIS A 97 0.40 -5.95 -6.23
N ASP A 98 0.46 -5.18 -5.15
CA ASP A 98 1.16 -5.60 -3.95
C ASP A 98 0.80 -4.71 -2.77
N HIS A 99 1.20 -5.17 -1.59
CA HIS A 99 1.27 -4.39 -0.37
C HIS A 99 2.66 -4.63 0.21
N VAL A 100 3.46 -3.58 0.28
CA VAL A 100 4.84 -3.64 0.75
C VAL A 100 4.93 -2.99 2.12
N ILE A 101 5.51 -3.72 3.07
CA ILE A 101 5.74 -3.23 4.43
C ILE A 101 7.22 -2.93 4.57
N ILE A 102 7.55 -1.72 5.02
CA ILE A 102 8.92 -1.25 5.19
C ILE A 102 9.24 -1.16 6.67
N SER A 103 10.42 -1.63 7.07
CA SER A 103 10.93 -1.46 8.43
C SER A 103 12.43 -1.25 8.39
N ARG A 104 13.01 -0.98 9.57
CA ARG A 104 14.46 -0.84 9.68
C ARG A 104 15.19 -2.15 9.41
N SER A 105 14.54 -3.28 9.65
CA SER A 105 15.13 -4.61 9.44
C SER A 105 14.97 -5.12 8.01
N GLY A 106 14.20 -4.45 7.17
CA GLY A 106 13.98 -4.87 5.78
C GLY A 106 12.57 -4.55 5.29
N HIS A 107 12.12 -5.33 4.32
CA HIS A 107 10.79 -5.15 3.74
C HIS A 107 10.13 -6.51 3.51
N VAL A 108 8.79 -6.49 3.41
CA VAL A 108 8.00 -7.68 3.10
C VAL A 108 6.98 -7.32 2.02
N SER A 109 6.88 -8.17 1.01
CA SER A 109 5.83 -8.12 -0.01
C SER A 109 4.77 -9.15 0.35
N LEU A 110 3.53 -8.72 0.54
CA LEU A 110 2.43 -9.62 0.82
C LEU A 110 2.19 -10.59 -0.34
N LYS A 111 2.36 -10.10 -1.56
CA LYS A 111 2.20 -10.94 -2.75
C LYS A 111 3.27 -12.03 -2.81
N SER A 112 4.53 -11.68 -2.56
CA SER A 112 5.62 -12.64 -2.55
C SER A 112 5.44 -13.72 -1.49
N LYS A 113 4.77 -13.39 -0.39
CA LYS A 113 4.47 -14.35 0.68
C LYS A 113 3.19 -15.14 0.42
N GLY A 114 2.48 -14.88 -0.66
CA GLY A 114 1.23 -15.57 -0.99
C GLY A 114 0.07 -15.18 -0.08
N LEU A 115 0.11 -14.01 0.55
CA LEU A 115 -0.94 -13.55 1.47
C LEU A 115 -2.04 -12.77 0.78
N ILE A 116 -1.81 -12.37 -0.44
CA ILE A 116 -2.81 -11.71 -1.27
C ILE A 116 -2.80 -12.25 -2.69
#